data_5a572049f664f64cc741ea5adec571d8
#
_entry.id   5a572049f664f64cc741ea5adec571d8
#
_cell.length_a   1.000
_cell.length_b   1.000
_cell.length_c   1.000
_cell.angle_alpha   90.00
_cell.angle_beta   90.00
_cell.angle_gamma   90.00
#
_symmetry.space_group_name_H-M   'P 1'
#
loop_
_entity.id
_entity.type
_entity.pdbx_description
1 polymer ?
#
loop_
_entity_poly.entity_id
_entity_poly.type
_entity_poly.pdbx_seq_one_letter_code
_entity_poly.pdbx_strand_id
1 'polypeptide(L)'
;MDNDYETISFLIEDSENTTAKETRSGKDIQGITWETETSNYRSRETFRQHRSESLLNGPEEHLSIKQAKQECQSTVKGGEFYNFYQYNNCLMPTIQDWALADYAGRLWSTSKHDLYLSAGTQICHWNALTSTNTEILDLEGHVAPSEEHPGAFMEGLTETRRIDAMAVGHKLLIVGGNEGQLICKHLDRPGISFCFRSDDPRMINAIEIYKCPTLTSCCKSESRTLCDCLLTINKFGSEVIHFMVSYEEGSVRIFDVETFQFSHFEFPWPVRHASSSPDGRQLVVVGDKPEGTLVDSQTGLIIQYFGGHFGYSCSSAWHPDGHRFATGNRDRTCRIWDARNLSKSVFALGGNVSTISSISFTSDGRFMAMSEKQDFVHVYDVGADFKREQEINFFGYVSGLCFSPDTEYLFISVSMFTFPTLLLYNRRRHEYYYLDSMP
;
A
#
# COMPACT_ATOMS: atom_id res chain seq x y z
N MET A 1 -0.78 -2.51 -27.58
CA MET A 1 -1.24 -2.40 -26.18
C MET A 1 -2.65 -1.79 -26.08
N ASP A 2 -3.05 -0.89 -26.96
CA ASP A 2 -4.36 -0.22 -26.86
C ASP A 2 -5.59 -1.10 -27.16
N ASN A 3 -5.43 -2.16 -27.94
CA ASN A 3 -6.56 -3.00 -28.36
C ASN A 3 -7.13 -3.94 -27.30
N ASP A 4 -6.31 -4.37 -26.31
CA ASP A 4 -6.75 -5.37 -25.31
C ASP A 4 -7.68 -4.76 -24.26
N TYR A 5 -7.58 -3.46 -24.07
CA TYR A 5 -8.34 -2.73 -23.06
C TYR A 5 -9.69 -2.23 -23.57
N GLU A 6 -9.77 -1.86 -24.83
CA GLU A 6 -11.07 -1.61 -25.47
C GLU A 6 -11.96 -2.85 -25.40
N THR A 7 -11.37 -4.05 -25.51
CA THR A 7 -12.12 -5.31 -25.47
C THR A 7 -12.76 -5.57 -24.11
N ILE A 8 -12.12 -5.23 -22.99
CA ILE A 8 -12.73 -5.37 -21.66
C ILE A 8 -13.82 -4.33 -21.43
N SER A 9 -13.66 -3.11 -21.91
CA SER A 9 -14.69 -2.08 -21.74
C SER A 9 -16.01 -2.45 -22.43
N PHE A 10 -15.96 -3.20 -23.52
CA PHE A 10 -17.16 -3.76 -24.18
C PHE A 10 -17.76 -4.95 -23.46
N LEU A 11 -17.02 -5.65 -22.59
CA LEU A 11 -17.50 -6.78 -21.81
C LEU A 11 -18.18 -6.37 -20.50
N ILE A 12 -17.99 -5.12 -20.08
CA ILE A 12 -18.63 -4.57 -18.89
C ILE A 12 -19.86 -3.80 -19.34
N GLU A 13 -20.96 -4.47 -19.54
CA GLU A 13 -22.26 -3.81 -19.57
C GLU A 13 -22.53 -3.20 -18.21
N ASP A 14 -23.12 -1.99 -18.17
CA ASP A 14 -23.47 -1.19 -16.98
C ASP A 14 -23.58 -2.03 -15.71
N SER A 15 -22.45 -2.25 -15.03
CA SER A 15 -22.42 -3.13 -13.88
C SER A 15 -23.04 -2.40 -12.69
N GLU A 16 -24.30 -2.65 -12.45
CA GLU A 16 -24.89 -2.43 -11.14
C GLU A 16 -24.05 -3.15 -10.08
N ASN A 17 -23.96 -2.56 -8.91
CA ASN A 17 -23.24 -3.14 -7.77
C ASN A 17 -23.57 -4.63 -7.59
N THR A 18 -22.55 -5.47 -7.60
CA THR A 18 -22.73 -6.91 -7.40
C THR A 18 -22.67 -7.25 -5.91
N THR A 19 -23.69 -7.95 -5.44
CA THR A 19 -23.78 -8.39 -4.04
C THR A 19 -23.26 -9.81 -3.84
N ALA A 20 -22.91 -10.15 -2.59
CA ALA A 20 -22.49 -11.51 -2.22
C ALA A 20 -23.57 -12.58 -2.53
N LYS A 21 -24.84 -12.20 -2.58
CA LYS A 21 -25.94 -13.12 -2.95
C LYS A 21 -25.91 -13.46 -4.44
N GLU A 22 -25.63 -12.47 -5.28
CA GLU A 22 -25.56 -12.64 -6.73
C GLU A 22 -24.32 -13.46 -7.13
N THR A 23 -23.16 -13.23 -6.49
CA THR A 23 -21.97 -14.06 -6.73
C THR A 23 -22.18 -15.52 -6.35
N ARG A 24 -22.91 -15.81 -5.28
CA ARG A 24 -23.31 -17.20 -4.92
C ARG A 24 -24.25 -17.83 -5.96
N SER A 25 -24.98 -17.03 -6.71
CA SER A 25 -25.82 -17.51 -7.81
C SER A 25 -25.08 -17.66 -9.14
N GLY A 26 -23.77 -17.38 -9.17
CA GLY A 26 -22.90 -17.55 -10.33
C GLY A 26 -22.60 -16.29 -11.14
N LYS A 27 -23.08 -15.10 -10.71
CA LYS A 27 -22.71 -13.84 -11.33
C LYS A 27 -21.23 -13.55 -11.09
N ASP A 28 -20.52 -13.09 -12.11
CA ASP A 28 -19.16 -12.62 -11.94
C ASP A 28 -19.10 -11.43 -10.97
N ILE A 29 -18.06 -11.39 -10.12
CA ILE A 29 -17.87 -10.35 -9.11
C ILE A 29 -17.85 -8.94 -9.72
N GLN A 30 -17.40 -8.82 -10.96
CA GLN A 30 -17.31 -7.57 -11.72
C GLN A 30 -18.37 -7.44 -12.81
N GLY A 31 -19.30 -8.40 -12.90
CA GLY A 31 -20.34 -8.43 -13.92
C GLY A 31 -19.86 -8.78 -15.33
N ILE A 32 -18.62 -9.27 -15.49
CA ILE A 32 -18.01 -9.56 -16.79
C ILE A 32 -18.63 -10.83 -17.40
N THR A 33 -19.07 -10.73 -18.64
CA THR A 33 -19.52 -11.87 -19.46
C THR A 33 -18.44 -12.26 -20.47
N TRP A 34 -17.99 -13.54 -20.44
CA TRP A 34 -16.84 -14.01 -21.22
C TRP A 34 -17.20 -14.67 -22.55
N GLU A 35 -18.47 -14.87 -22.85
CA GLU A 35 -18.94 -15.58 -24.04
C GLU A 35 -19.51 -14.64 -25.10
N THR A 36 -18.82 -13.55 -25.42
CA THR A 36 -19.27 -12.70 -26.55
C THR A 36 -18.52 -13.08 -27.82
N GLU A 37 -19.26 -13.22 -28.93
CA GLU A 37 -18.72 -13.52 -30.26
C GLU A 37 -17.70 -12.48 -30.77
N THR A 38 -17.62 -11.32 -30.11
CA THR A 38 -16.77 -10.18 -30.49
C THR A 38 -15.41 -10.17 -29.80
N SER A 39 -15.19 -10.98 -28.73
CA SER A 39 -13.90 -11.02 -28.06
C SER A 39 -12.95 -12.05 -28.65
N ASN A 40 -11.70 -11.66 -28.92
CA ASN A 40 -10.63 -12.57 -29.32
C ASN A 40 -10.25 -13.58 -28.24
N TYR A 41 -10.78 -13.41 -27.01
CA TYR A 41 -10.49 -14.22 -25.85
C TYR A 41 -11.72 -14.97 -25.38
N ARG A 42 -11.66 -16.31 -25.49
CA ARG A 42 -12.79 -17.19 -25.13
C ARG A 42 -12.86 -17.54 -23.63
N SER A 43 -11.81 -17.24 -22.86
CA SER A 43 -11.76 -17.55 -21.41
C SER A 43 -10.93 -16.54 -20.62
N ARG A 44 -11.19 -16.47 -19.32
CA ARG A 44 -10.38 -15.70 -18.36
C ARG A 44 -8.91 -16.08 -18.42
N GLU A 45 -8.63 -17.38 -18.49
CA GLU A 45 -7.26 -17.92 -18.48
C GLU A 45 -6.51 -17.49 -19.72
N THR A 46 -7.12 -17.59 -20.90
CA THR A 46 -6.49 -17.17 -22.16
C THR A 46 -6.14 -15.70 -22.16
N PHE A 47 -7.06 -14.86 -21.65
CA PHE A 47 -6.81 -13.42 -21.52
C PHE A 47 -5.65 -13.11 -20.57
N ARG A 48 -5.63 -13.75 -19.39
CA ARG A 48 -4.56 -13.58 -18.40
C ARG A 48 -3.21 -14.05 -18.91
N GLN A 49 -3.17 -15.17 -19.62
CA GLN A 49 -1.94 -15.70 -20.20
C GLN A 49 -1.33 -14.69 -21.18
N HIS A 50 -2.11 -14.20 -22.12
CA HIS A 50 -1.66 -13.19 -23.08
C HIS A 50 -1.16 -11.92 -22.40
N ARG A 51 -1.88 -11.44 -21.41
CA ARG A 51 -1.50 -10.26 -20.62
C ARG A 51 -0.23 -10.48 -19.80
N SER A 52 -0.09 -11.66 -19.19
CA SER A 52 1.12 -12.03 -18.44
C SER A 52 2.37 -12.06 -19.32
N GLU A 53 2.25 -12.55 -20.56
CA GLU A 53 3.33 -12.60 -21.53
C GLU A 53 3.71 -11.20 -22.03
N SER A 54 2.73 -10.31 -22.23
CA SER A 54 2.97 -8.93 -22.67
C SER A 54 3.70 -8.05 -21.65
N LEU A 55 3.68 -8.42 -20.36
CA LEU A 55 4.32 -7.67 -19.27
C LEU A 55 5.80 -8.02 -19.06
N LEU A 56 6.32 -9.02 -19.76
CA LEU A 56 7.70 -9.49 -19.59
C LEU A 56 8.63 -8.76 -20.56
N ASN A 57 9.70 -8.19 -20.03
CA ASN A 57 10.64 -7.37 -20.79
C ASN A 57 11.81 -8.15 -21.41
N GLY A 58 11.75 -9.49 -21.46
CA GLY A 58 12.74 -10.29 -22.13
C GLY A 58 13.08 -11.63 -21.46
N PRO A 59 13.98 -12.43 -22.09
CA PRO A 59 14.28 -13.79 -21.63
C PRO A 59 15.00 -13.87 -20.27
N GLU A 60 15.76 -12.84 -19.90
CA GLU A 60 16.46 -12.80 -18.59
C GLU A 60 15.47 -12.65 -17.43
N GLU A 61 14.42 -11.87 -17.62
CA GLU A 61 13.35 -11.70 -16.62
C GLU A 61 12.55 -13.00 -16.45
N HIS A 62 12.32 -13.74 -17.52
CA HIS A 62 11.70 -15.07 -17.46
C HIS A 62 12.51 -16.06 -16.63
N LEU A 63 13.84 -16.06 -16.77
CA LEU A 63 14.72 -16.95 -16.01
C LEU A 63 14.71 -16.59 -14.52
N SER A 64 14.81 -15.32 -14.18
CA SER A 64 14.80 -14.85 -12.79
C SER A 64 13.48 -15.15 -12.09
N ILE A 65 12.33 -14.95 -12.76
CA ILE A 65 11.01 -15.31 -12.23
C ILE A 65 10.90 -16.84 -12.03
N LYS A 66 11.39 -17.63 -12.98
CA LYS A 66 11.37 -19.08 -12.85
C LYS A 66 12.22 -19.58 -11.68
N GLN A 67 13.38 -18.99 -11.46
CA GLN A 67 14.25 -19.29 -10.31
C GLN A 67 13.60 -18.89 -9.01
N ALA A 68 13.06 -17.67 -8.92
CA ALA A 68 12.35 -17.19 -7.75
C ALA A 68 11.18 -18.11 -7.37
N LYS A 69 10.41 -18.55 -8.36
CA LYS A 69 9.27 -19.45 -8.14
C LYS A 69 9.67 -20.84 -7.62
N GLN A 70 10.87 -21.32 -7.95
CA GLN A 70 11.39 -22.60 -7.43
C GLN A 70 11.71 -22.55 -5.93
N GLU A 71 12.00 -21.35 -5.40
CA GLU A 71 12.28 -21.15 -3.98
C GLU A 71 11.00 -20.97 -3.14
N CYS A 72 9.85 -20.78 -3.79
CA CYS A 72 8.59 -20.57 -3.08
C CYS A 72 8.08 -21.86 -2.42
N GLN A 73 7.57 -21.70 -1.21
CA GLN A 73 6.90 -22.82 -0.55
C GLN A 73 5.58 -23.17 -1.25
N SER A 74 5.17 -24.43 -1.17
CA SER A 74 3.85 -24.85 -1.60
C SER A 74 2.79 -24.39 -0.62
N THR A 75 1.69 -23.81 -1.13
CA THR A 75 0.55 -23.38 -0.36
C THR A 75 -0.68 -24.23 -0.67
N VAL A 76 -1.56 -24.38 0.32
CA VAL A 76 -2.87 -25.01 0.13
C VAL A 76 -3.86 -23.89 -0.17
N LYS A 77 -4.28 -23.80 -1.42
CA LYS A 77 -5.31 -22.86 -1.88
C LYS A 77 -6.70 -23.28 -1.39
N GLY A 78 -7.64 -22.33 -1.36
CA GLY A 78 -9.02 -22.57 -0.92
C GLY A 78 -9.27 -22.21 0.54
N GLY A 79 -8.38 -21.42 1.15
CA GLY A 79 -8.71 -20.72 2.40
C GLY A 79 -9.90 -19.77 2.17
N GLU A 80 -10.78 -19.67 3.15
CA GLU A 80 -11.91 -18.74 3.15
C GLU A 80 -11.81 -17.89 4.41
N PHE A 81 -10.84 -16.96 4.45
CA PHE A 81 -10.59 -16.12 5.63
C PHE A 81 -11.43 -14.87 5.62
N TYR A 82 -11.66 -14.34 4.40
CA TYR A 82 -12.47 -13.16 4.13
C TYR A 82 -13.49 -13.48 3.04
N ASN A 83 -14.78 -13.25 3.33
CA ASN A 83 -15.86 -13.47 2.39
C ASN A 83 -16.13 -12.18 1.62
N PHE A 84 -16.37 -12.32 0.33
CA PHE A 84 -16.83 -11.20 -0.48
C PHE A 84 -18.15 -10.65 0.08
N TYR A 85 -18.15 -9.35 0.32
CA TYR A 85 -19.29 -8.64 0.88
C TYR A 85 -20.00 -7.78 -0.15
N GLN A 86 -19.25 -6.93 -0.83
CA GLN A 86 -19.82 -5.97 -1.76
C GLN A 86 -18.79 -5.49 -2.79
N TYR A 87 -19.27 -5.18 -3.97
CA TYR A 87 -18.60 -4.47 -5.04
C TYR A 87 -19.26 -3.09 -5.17
N ASN A 88 -18.50 -2.03 -5.04
CA ASN A 88 -18.98 -0.66 -5.22
C ASN A 88 -18.27 -0.02 -6.40
N ASN A 89 -19.04 0.44 -7.37
CA ASN A 89 -18.55 1.42 -8.32
C ASN A 89 -18.40 2.74 -7.57
N CYS A 90 -17.18 3.07 -7.15
CA CYS A 90 -16.92 4.39 -6.63
C CYS A 90 -17.03 5.37 -7.80
N LEU A 91 -17.92 6.35 -7.68
CA LEU A 91 -18.03 7.50 -8.58
C LEU A 91 -16.81 8.40 -8.40
N MET A 92 -15.63 7.85 -8.65
CA MET A 92 -14.37 8.60 -8.66
C MET A 92 -14.10 9.00 -10.10
N PRO A 93 -13.53 10.19 -10.35
CA PRO A 93 -13.13 10.58 -11.67
C PRO A 93 -12.21 9.52 -12.28
N THR A 94 -12.50 9.14 -13.51
CA THR A 94 -11.71 8.12 -14.23
C THR A 94 -10.24 8.55 -14.30
N ILE A 95 -9.37 7.74 -13.74
CA ILE A 95 -7.93 7.93 -13.92
C ILE A 95 -7.62 7.51 -15.36
N GLN A 96 -7.49 8.48 -16.26
CA GLN A 96 -7.17 8.22 -17.67
C GLN A 96 -5.73 7.73 -17.88
N ASP A 97 -4.91 7.75 -16.84
CA ASP A 97 -3.47 7.48 -16.93
C ASP A 97 -3.13 6.11 -16.33
N TRP A 98 -3.14 5.09 -17.16
CA TRP A 98 -2.82 3.70 -16.84
C TRP A 98 -1.34 3.48 -16.44
N ALA A 99 -0.43 4.38 -16.81
CA ALA A 99 0.97 4.38 -16.36
C ALA A 99 1.11 4.50 -14.83
N LEU A 100 0.01 4.83 -14.14
CA LEU A 100 -0.06 5.11 -12.70
C LEU A 100 -0.31 3.87 -11.82
N ALA A 101 -0.54 2.73 -12.41
CA ALA A 101 -0.79 1.49 -11.66
C ALA A 101 0.44 0.95 -10.91
N ASP A 102 1.61 1.60 -11.05
CA ASP A 102 2.83 1.17 -10.36
C ASP A 102 2.87 1.53 -8.86
N TYR A 103 1.94 2.38 -8.41
CA TYR A 103 1.95 2.91 -7.05
C TYR A 103 0.75 2.41 -6.25
N ALA A 104 0.99 1.41 -5.41
CA ALA A 104 0.07 1.00 -4.36
C ALA A 104 0.16 2.03 -3.20
N GLY A 105 -0.96 2.35 -2.56
CA GLY A 105 -0.98 3.31 -1.45
C GLY A 105 -2.03 4.40 -1.61
N ARG A 106 -3.03 4.16 -2.47
CA ARG A 106 -4.12 5.10 -2.74
C ARG A 106 -5.40 4.79 -1.97
N LEU A 107 -5.34 3.84 -1.07
CA LEU A 107 -6.45 3.40 -0.24
C LEU A 107 -6.00 3.26 1.21
N TRP A 108 -6.66 3.94 2.11
CA TRP A 108 -6.40 3.86 3.55
C TRP A 108 -7.70 3.73 4.32
N SER A 109 -7.69 2.89 5.36
CA SER A 109 -8.79 2.70 6.28
C SER A 109 -8.41 3.23 7.66
N THR A 110 -9.24 4.09 8.22
CA THR A 110 -9.11 4.57 9.62
C THR A 110 -10.07 3.90 10.57
N SER A 111 -11.12 3.29 10.04
CA SER A 111 -12.05 2.44 10.77
C SER A 111 -12.64 1.39 9.83
N LYS A 112 -13.48 0.52 10.34
CA LYS A 112 -14.20 -0.46 9.49
C LYS A 112 -15.19 0.18 8.50
N HIS A 113 -15.49 1.46 8.65
CA HIS A 113 -16.46 2.17 7.82
C HIS A 113 -15.86 3.36 7.08
N ASP A 114 -14.71 3.85 7.51
CA ASP A 114 -14.11 5.08 6.99
C ASP A 114 -12.90 4.75 6.14
N LEU A 115 -13.02 5.06 4.85
CA LEU A 115 -12.00 4.84 3.83
C LEU A 115 -11.62 6.16 3.17
N TYR A 116 -10.35 6.31 2.91
CA TYR A 116 -9.79 7.43 2.17
C TYR A 116 -9.22 6.91 0.85
N LEU A 117 -9.63 7.56 -0.24
CA LEU A 117 -9.27 7.18 -1.60
C LEU A 117 -8.74 8.40 -2.34
N SER A 118 -7.68 8.22 -3.13
CA SER A 118 -7.20 9.25 -4.03
C SER A 118 -7.51 8.93 -5.49
N ALA A 119 -7.93 9.94 -6.24
CA ALA A 119 -8.17 9.86 -7.67
C ALA A 119 -7.75 11.16 -8.35
N GLY A 120 -6.72 11.08 -9.20
CA GLY A 120 -6.15 12.29 -9.82
C GLY A 120 -5.56 13.22 -8.76
N THR A 121 -6.11 14.42 -8.63
CA THR A 121 -5.77 15.43 -7.62
C THR A 121 -6.69 15.41 -6.41
N GLN A 122 -7.77 14.65 -6.45
CA GLN A 122 -8.80 14.65 -5.41
C GLN A 122 -8.60 13.53 -4.40
N ILE A 123 -8.93 13.83 -3.15
CA ILE A 123 -8.99 12.87 -2.05
C ILE A 123 -10.38 12.88 -1.47
N CYS A 124 -10.97 11.70 -1.43
CA CYS A 124 -12.32 11.50 -0.93
C CYS A 124 -12.32 10.61 0.30
N HIS A 125 -13.21 10.92 1.22
CA HIS A 125 -13.61 10.06 2.32
C HIS A 125 -14.90 9.34 1.94
N TRP A 126 -14.83 8.03 1.88
CA TRP A 126 -15.98 7.19 1.65
C TRP A 126 -16.38 6.48 2.94
N ASN A 127 -17.67 6.57 3.28
CA ASN A 127 -18.21 5.89 4.46
C ASN A 127 -19.03 4.67 4.03
N ALA A 128 -18.61 3.48 4.49
CA ALA A 128 -19.20 2.20 4.10
C ALA A 128 -20.63 1.99 4.61
N LEU A 129 -21.04 2.63 5.73
CA LEU A 129 -22.38 2.49 6.28
C LEU A 129 -23.41 3.30 5.50
N THR A 130 -23.05 4.53 5.17
CA THR A 130 -23.95 5.47 4.52
C THR A 130 -23.81 5.44 3.00
N SER A 131 -22.77 4.77 2.48
CA SER A 131 -22.37 4.80 1.06
C SER A 131 -22.20 6.23 0.54
N THR A 132 -21.79 7.15 1.41
CA THR A 132 -21.56 8.56 1.06
C THR A 132 -20.10 8.79 0.75
N ASN A 133 -19.84 9.56 -0.30
CA ASN A 133 -18.53 10.04 -0.68
C ASN A 133 -18.44 11.55 -0.40
N THR A 134 -17.41 11.97 0.33
CA THR A 134 -17.18 13.37 0.69
C THR A 134 -15.78 13.76 0.24
N GLU A 135 -15.66 14.81 -0.55
CA GLU A 135 -14.37 15.39 -0.90
C GLU A 135 -13.72 16.00 0.34
N ILE A 136 -12.48 15.61 0.61
CA ILE A 136 -11.67 16.11 1.74
C ILE A 136 -10.66 17.15 1.28
N LEU A 137 -10.08 16.93 0.11
CA LEU A 137 -9.04 17.78 -0.45
C LEU A 137 -9.02 17.65 -1.97
N ASP A 138 -8.97 18.79 -2.66
CA ASP A 138 -8.63 18.88 -4.07
C ASP A 138 -7.32 19.67 -4.21
N LEU A 139 -6.38 19.12 -4.93
CA LEU A 139 -5.07 19.73 -5.22
C LEU A 139 -5.04 20.42 -6.58
N GLU A 140 -6.17 20.53 -7.26
CA GLU A 140 -6.27 21.30 -8.48
C GLU A 140 -6.12 22.79 -8.17
N GLY A 141 -5.20 23.46 -8.85
CA GLY A 141 -4.96 24.88 -8.69
C GLY A 141 -3.96 25.21 -7.57
N HIS A 142 -4.19 26.32 -6.89
CA HIS A 142 -3.27 26.84 -5.87
C HIS A 142 -3.59 26.30 -4.48
N VAL A 143 -2.60 25.60 -3.88
CA VAL A 143 -2.70 25.00 -2.55
C VAL A 143 -1.63 25.59 -1.65
N ALA A 144 -2.03 26.30 -0.61
CA ALA A 144 -1.12 26.95 0.35
C ALA A 144 -1.42 26.54 1.80
N PRO A 145 -0.39 26.48 2.67
CA PRO A 145 -0.60 26.18 4.08
C PRO A 145 -1.29 27.36 4.78
N SER A 146 -2.15 27.05 5.74
CA SER A 146 -2.83 28.01 6.61
C SER A 146 -2.07 28.31 7.90
N GLU A 147 -1.02 27.53 8.20
CA GLU A 147 -0.20 27.63 9.40
C GLU A 147 1.28 27.84 8.99
N GLU A 148 2.00 28.68 9.76
CA GLU A 148 3.44 28.88 9.55
C GLU A 148 4.23 27.85 10.33
N HIS A 149 5.02 27.05 9.61
CA HIS A 149 5.96 26.12 10.21
C HIS A 149 7.36 26.27 9.58
N PRO A 150 8.44 26.00 10.33
CA PRO A 150 9.79 26.01 9.78
C PRO A 150 9.90 25.02 8.61
N GLY A 151 10.36 25.50 7.46
CA GLY A 151 10.48 24.70 6.24
C GLY A 151 9.20 24.55 5.43
N ALA A 152 8.08 25.16 5.84
CA ALA A 152 6.86 25.21 5.05
C ALA A 152 7.05 26.08 3.81
N PHE A 153 6.57 25.59 2.68
CA PHE A 153 6.53 26.35 1.43
C PHE A 153 5.29 27.24 1.42
N MET A 154 5.44 28.46 1.98
CA MET A 154 4.32 29.38 2.25
C MET A 154 3.71 29.99 0.98
N GLU A 155 4.48 30.06 -0.12
CA GLU A 155 3.95 30.51 -1.41
C GLU A 155 2.89 29.58 -2.00
N GLY A 156 2.84 28.34 -1.47
CA GLY A 156 1.90 27.33 -1.91
C GLY A 156 2.31 26.62 -3.20
N LEU A 157 1.57 25.58 -3.52
CA LEU A 157 1.82 24.69 -4.65
C LEU A 157 0.77 24.95 -5.74
N THR A 158 1.19 25.09 -7.00
CA THR A 158 0.27 25.36 -8.12
C THR A 158 0.25 24.25 -9.17
N GLU A 159 1.16 23.29 -9.06
CA GLU A 159 1.48 22.35 -10.15
C GLU A 159 1.27 20.88 -9.76
N THR A 160 0.56 20.61 -8.66
CA THR A 160 0.27 19.22 -8.28
C THR A 160 -0.73 18.62 -9.26
N ARG A 161 -0.23 17.86 -10.22
CA ARG A 161 -1.06 17.25 -11.28
C ARG A 161 -1.63 15.91 -10.86
N ARG A 162 -1.01 15.24 -9.86
CA ARG A 162 -1.31 13.87 -9.52
C ARG A 162 -0.81 13.53 -8.13
N ILE A 163 -1.57 12.70 -7.45
CA ILE A 163 -1.18 12.08 -6.18
C ILE A 163 -0.55 10.72 -6.47
N ASP A 164 0.69 10.52 -6.01
CA ASP A 164 1.41 9.26 -6.18
C ASP A 164 1.40 8.42 -4.90
N ALA A 165 1.48 9.06 -3.75
CA ALA A 165 1.43 8.39 -2.46
C ALA A 165 0.52 9.14 -1.49
N MET A 166 -0.13 8.40 -0.59
CA MET A 166 -1.00 8.95 0.43
C MET A 166 -0.92 8.09 1.69
N ALA A 167 -0.99 8.71 2.85
CA ALA A 167 -1.18 8.03 4.12
C ALA A 167 -2.20 8.78 4.98
N VAL A 168 -3.04 8.01 5.69
CA VAL A 168 -4.04 8.55 6.61
C VAL A 168 -3.95 7.82 7.94
N GLY A 169 -3.80 8.57 9.01
CA GLY A 169 -3.73 8.02 10.37
C GLY A 169 -3.62 9.11 11.41
N HIS A 170 -4.00 8.84 12.64
CA HIS A 170 -3.88 9.77 13.76
C HIS A 170 -4.49 11.15 13.49
N LYS A 171 -5.60 11.21 12.73
CA LYS A 171 -6.28 12.42 12.26
C LYS A 171 -5.45 13.27 11.28
N LEU A 172 -4.45 12.69 10.65
CA LEU A 172 -3.62 13.32 9.65
C LEU A 172 -3.90 12.67 8.29
N LEU A 173 -3.91 13.50 7.27
CA LEU A 173 -3.85 13.12 5.87
C LEU A 173 -2.55 13.70 5.32
N ILE A 174 -1.70 12.85 4.77
CA ILE A 174 -0.43 13.22 4.15
C ILE A 174 -0.44 12.74 2.73
N VAL A 175 -0.08 13.62 1.81
CA VAL A 175 -0.18 13.40 0.37
C VAL A 175 1.12 13.78 -0.30
N GLY A 176 1.58 12.90 -1.18
CA GLY A 176 2.75 13.10 -2.02
C GLY A 176 2.39 13.23 -3.49
N GLY A 177 2.91 14.28 -4.12
CA GLY A 177 2.74 14.54 -5.54
C GLY A 177 3.90 14.03 -6.40
N ASN A 178 3.68 14.07 -7.71
CA ASN A 178 4.59 13.55 -8.73
C ASN A 178 5.89 14.35 -8.92
N GLU A 179 5.97 15.55 -8.35
CA GLU A 179 7.15 16.43 -8.41
C GLU A 179 7.72 16.75 -7.03
N GLY A 180 7.60 15.79 -6.10
CA GLY A 180 8.13 15.92 -4.74
C GLY A 180 7.34 16.86 -3.84
N GLN A 181 6.14 17.26 -4.26
CA GLN A 181 5.24 18.04 -3.43
C GLN A 181 4.71 17.17 -2.28
N LEU A 182 4.76 17.71 -1.07
CA LEU A 182 4.22 17.07 0.13
C LEU A 182 3.23 18.00 0.79
N ILE A 183 2.06 17.48 1.10
CA ILE A 183 0.96 18.24 1.69
C ILE A 183 0.47 17.48 2.92
N CYS A 184 0.35 18.18 4.03
CA CYS A 184 -0.18 17.65 5.26
C CYS A 184 -1.41 18.43 5.71
N LYS A 185 -2.49 17.70 6.04
CA LYS A 185 -3.75 18.25 6.54
C LYS A 185 -4.18 17.52 7.80
N HIS A 186 -4.55 18.28 8.83
CA HIS A 186 -5.32 17.73 9.94
C HIS A 186 -6.79 17.56 9.54
N LEU A 187 -7.33 16.37 9.75
CA LEU A 187 -8.71 16.03 9.32
C LEU A 187 -9.79 16.75 10.16
N ASP A 188 -9.46 17.16 11.38
CA ASP A 188 -10.35 17.89 12.30
C ASP A 188 -10.17 19.41 12.27
N ARG A 189 -9.31 19.92 11.37
CA ARG A 189 -9.06 21.35 11.19
C ARG A 189 -9.32 21.79 9.76
N PRO A 190 -9.83 23.01 9.56
CA PRO A 190 -9.96 23.57 8.22
C PRO A 190 -8.56 23.92 7.66
N GLY A 191 -8.47 23.92 6.31
CA GLY A 191 -7.23 24.31 5.63
C GLY A 191 -6.17 23.21 5.59
N ILE A 192 -4.98 23.58 5.17
CA ILE A 192 -3.80 22.73 5.02
C ILE A 192 -2.78 23.17 6.07
N SER A 193 -2.27 22.22 6.84
CA SER A 193 -1.35 22.50 7.92
C SER A 193 0.07 22.76 7.43
N PHE A 194 0.52 22.00 6.41
CA PHE A 194 1.88 22.10 5.94
C PHE A 194 1.98 21.76 4.44
N CYS A 195 2.75 22.55 3.72
CA CYS A 195 3.20 22.27 2.35
C CYS A 195 4.72 22.27 2.31
N PHE A 196 5.26 21.30 1.59
CA PHE A 196 6.70 21.19 1.36
C PHE A 196 6.95 20.92 -0.12
N ARG A 197 8.01 21.47 -0.66
CA ARG A 197 8.51 21.18 -2.00
C ARG A 197 9.97 20.80 -1.90
N SER A 198 10.35 19.67 -2.46
CA SER A 198 11.75 19.30 -2.57
C SER A 198 12.45 20.18 -3.60
N ASP A 199 13.72 20.54 -3.34
CA ASP A 199 14.56 21.27 -4.31
C ASP A 199 14.85 20.42 -5.54
N ASP A 200 14.90 19.10 -5.42
CA ASP A 200 14.92 18.16 -6.55
C ASP A 200 13.50 17.59 -6.74
N PRO A 201 12.78 18.01 -7.81
CA PRO A 201 11.39 17.64 -8.03
C PRO A 201 11.28 16.20 -8.52
N ARG A 202 11.45 15.24 -7.62
CA ARG A 202 11.28 13.81 -7.90
C ARG A 202 10.11 13.22 -7.16
N MET A 203 9.57 12.18 -7.75
CA MET A 203 8.37 11.49 -7.33
C MET A 203 8.48 10.95 -5.89
N ILE A 204 7.39 11.07 -5.16
CA ILE A 204 7.19 10.43 -3.86
C ILE A 204 6.61 9.04 -4.10
N ASN A 205 7.35 8.01 -3.74
CA ASN A 205 6.97 6.62 -3.99
C ASN A 205 6.10 6.03 -2.88
N ALA A 206 6.36 6.41 -1.61
CA ALA A 206 5.59 5.89 -0.47
C ALA A 206 5.58 6.89 0.69
N ILE A 207 4.50 6.84 1.47
CA ILE A 207 4.34 7.58 2.72
C ILE A 207 3.81 6.61 3.78
N GLU A 208 4.39 6.67 4.98
CA GLU A 208 3.94 5.91 6.14
C GLU A 208 3.85 6.80 7.38
N ILE A 209 2.76 6.68 8.15
CA ILE A 209 2.59 7.34 9.45
C ILE A 209 2.81 6.29 10.54
N TYR A 210 3.68 6.56 11.48
CA TYR A 210 4.01 5.63 12.54
C TYR A 210 4.23 6.33 13.88
N LYS A 211 4.23 5.56 14.96
CA LYS A 211 4.53 6.03 16.30
C LYS A 211 5.92 5.60 16.71
N CYS A 212 6.65 6.50 17.32
CA CYS A 212 7.93 6.22 17.92
C CYS A 212 7.87 6.52 19.42
N PRO A 213 8.37 5.62 20.29
CA PRO A 213 8.48 5.94 21.71
C PRO A 213 9.46 7.11 21.89
N THR A 214 9.08 8.08 22.69
CA THR A 214 9.95 9.22 23.03
C THR A 214 11.23 8.71 23.70
N LEU A 215 12.34 8.76 22.98
CA LEU A 215 13.64 8.46 23.56
C LEU A 215 14.19 9.73 24.22
N THR A 216 14.24 9.67 25.54
CA THR A 216 15.04 10.59 26.33
C THR A 216 16.51 10.43 25.95
N SER A 217 17.03 11.38 25.20
CA SER A 217 18.43 11.51 24.76
C SER A 217 18.82 10.88 23.42
N CYS A 218 18.87 11.67 22.39
CA CYS A 218 19.97 11.60 21.46
C CYS A 218 20.11 12.84 20.58
N CYS A 219 20.63 13.93 21.11
CA CYS A 219 21.32 14.92 20.29
C CYS A 219 22.82 14.77 20.55
N LYS A 220 23.46 13.83 19.87
CA LYS A 220 24.91 13.79 19.71
C LYS A 220 25.22 13.78 18.22
N SER A 221 24.93 14.88 17.54
CA SER A 221 25.61 15.22 16.31
C SER A 221 26.44 16.49 16.56
N GLU A 222 27.72 16.41 16.25
CA GLU A 222 28.71 17.49 16.39
C GLU A 222 28.55 18.60 15.33
N SER A 223 27.36 19.04 15.03
CA SER A 223 27.14 20.28 14.32
C SER A 223 26.40 21.25 15.23
N ARG A 224 27.15 22.21 15.73
CA ARG A 224 26.75 23.30 16.63
C ARG A 224 25.75 24.24 15.93
N THR A 225 24.49 23.95 16.02
CA THR A 225 23.48 24.96 16.20
C THR A 225 22.64 24.50 17.38
N LEU A 226 22.61 25.31 18.42
CA LEU A 226 21.81 25.04 19.61
C LEU A 226 20.35 24.85 19.16
N CYS A 227 19.94 23.58 19.05
CA CYS A 227 18.58 23.22 18.86
C CYS A 227 17.88 23.41 20.20
N ASP A 228 16.81 24.20 20.22
CA ASP A 228 15.91 24.37 21.35
C ASP A 228 15.18 23.05 21.69
N CYS A 229 15.89 21.96 21.89
CA CYS A 229 15.37 20.67 22.38
C CYS A 229 14.95 20.74 23.86
N LEU A 230 15.04 21.91 24.48
CA LEU A 230 14.73 22.07 25.92
C LEU A 230 13.24 22.26 26.25
N LEU A 231 12.36 22.37 25.26
CA LEU A 231 10.91 22.56 25.49
C LEU A 231 10.06 21.30 25.45
N THR A 232 10.61 20.16 25.05
CA THR A 232 9.83 18.90 24.93
C THR A 232 10.02 17.95 26.13
N ILE A 233 10.67 18.39 27.22
CA ILE A 233 10.99 17.52 28.38
C ILE A 233 9.79 17.15 29.25
N ASN A 234 8.60 17.64 28.98
CA ASN A 234 7.48 17.52 29.93
C ASN A 234 6.42 16.44 29.62
N LYS A 235 6.68 15.52 28.68
CA LYS A 235 5.74 14.38 28.48
C LYS A 235 6.48 13.04 28.61
N PHE A 236 6.79 12.65 29.81
CA PHE A 236 7.17 11.27 30.13
C PHE A 236 6.06 10.33 29.63
N GLY A 237 6.37 9.48 28.65
CA GLY A 237 5.47 8.44 28.17
C GLY A 237 4.52 8.81 27.01
N SER A 238 4.66 9.98 26.36
CA SER A 238 3.89 10.29 25.15
C SER A 238 4.55 9.68 23.92
N GLU A 239 3.80 8.89 23.17
CA GLU A 239 4.19 8.46 21.83
C GLU A 239 4.24 9.68 20.90
N VAL A 240 5.34 9.86 20.18
CA VAL A 240 5.47 10.89 19.17
C VAL A 240 5.08 10.30 17.82
N ILE A 241 4.25 11.04 17.09
CA ILE A 241 3.83 10.63 15.75
C ILE A 241 4.84 11.20 14.76
N HIS A 242 5.34 10.32 13.91
CA HIS A 242 6.18 10.68 12.77
C HIS A 242 5.52 10.22 11.49
N PHE A 243 5.91 10.84 10.38
CA PHE A 243 5.64 10.27 9.08
C PHE A 243 6.92 10.21 8.25
N MET A 244 7.01 9.19 7.45
CA MET A 244 8.15 8.89 6.61
C MET A 244 7.75 9.00 5.15
N VAL A 245 8.63 9.58 4.34
CA VAL A 245 8.43 9.78 2.91
C VAL A 245 9.62 9.20 2.15
N SER A 246 9.32 8.30 1.22
CA SER A 246 10.32 7.68 0.34
C SER A 246 10.31 8.36 -1.03
N TYR A 247 11.48 8.80 -1.49
CA TYR A 247 11.66 9.51 -2.75
C TYR A 247 12.40 8.66 -3.79
N GLU A 248 12.02 8.82 -5.04
CA GLU A 248 12.68 8.16 -6.17
C GLU A 248 14.16 8.55 -6.32
N GLU A 249 14.56 9.72 -5.83
CA GLU A 249 15.96 10.16 -5.81
C GLU A 249 16.90 9.29 -4.95
N GLY A 250 16.34 8.38 -4.14
CA GLY A 250 17.11 7.55 -3.21
C GLY A 250 17.17 8.12 -1.79
N SER A 251 16.23 8.96 -1.41
CA SER A 251 16.15 9.50 -0.06
C SER A 251 14.92 9.03 0.71
N VAL A 252 15.09 8.97 2.03
CA VAL A 252 14.01 8.78 3.00
C VAL A 252 14.04 9.95 3.97
N ARG A 253 12.92 10.66 4.10
CA ARG A 253 12.77 11.77 5.06
C ARG A 253 11.75 11.38 6.11
N ILE A 254 12.12 11.60 7.37
CA ILE A 254 11.26 11.34 8.54
C ILE A 254 10.91 12.68 9.17
N PHE A 255 9.64 13.01 9.13
CA PHE A 255 9.10 14.26 9.66
C PHE A 255 8.47 14.03 11.04
N ASP A 256 8.73 14.94 11.94
CA ASP A 256 7.96 15.10 13.18
C ASP A 256 6.67 15.85 12.89
N VAL A 257 5.54 15.33 13.35
CA VAL A 257 4.21 15.87 13.01
C VAL A 257 3.91 17.22 13.69
N GLU A 258 4.49 17.47 14.87
CA GLU A 258 4.22 18.72 15.60
C GLU A 258 5.05 19.88 15.06
N THR A 259 6.28 19.59 14.63
CA THR A 259 7.24 20.64 14.21
C THR A 259 7.48 20.69 12.70
N PHE A 260 7.14 19.63 11.99
CA PHE A 260 7.47 19.39 10.57
C PHE A 260 8.97 19.44 10.24
N GLN A 261 9.82 19.40 11.27
CA GLN A 261 11.24 19.20 11.07
C GLN A 261 11.50 17.75 10.64
N PHE A 262 12.52 17.52 9.83
CA PHE A 262 12.82 16.20 9.32
C PHE A 262 14.28 15.79 9.42
N SER A 263 14.49 14.49 9.58
CA SER A 263 15.76 13.81 9.36
C SER A 263 15.81 13.29 7.93
N HIS A 264 16.98 13.31 7.31
CA HIS A 264 17.19 12.91 5.92
C HIS A 264 18.23 11.81 5.83
N PHE A 265 17.88 10.69 5.17
CA PHE A 265 18.76 9.55 4.94
C PHE A 265 18.89 9.32 3.44
N GLU A 266 20.12 9.18 2.94
CA GLU A 266 20.43 8.97 1.52
C GLU A 266 20.84 7.53 1.26
N PHE A 267 20.32 6.99 0.15
CA PHE A 267 20.64 5.67 -0.38
C PHE A 267 21.15 5.80 -1.82
N PRO A 268 22.13 4.99 -2.23
CA PRO A 268 22.71 5.08 -3.58
C PRO A 268 21.82 4.40 -4.64
N TRP A 269 20.53 4.26 -4.40
CA TRP A 269 19.52 3.73 -5.32
C TRP A 269 18.16 4.40 -5.09
N PRO A 270 17.27 4.44 -6.12
CA PRO A 270 15.89 4.87 -5.96
C PRO A 270 15.16 4.06 -4.89
N VAL A 271 14.65 4.75 -3.85
CA VAL A 271 13.86 4.12 -2.79
C VAL A 271 12.41 4.03 -3.27
N ARG A 272 11.87 2.80 -3.34
CA ARG A 272 10.47 2.58 -3.71
C ARG A 272 9.55 2.51 -2.50
N HIS A 273 10.03 1.93 -1.42
CA HIS A 273 9.23 1.81 -0.21
C HIS A 273 10.13 1.75 1.02
N ALA A 274 9.67 2.37 2.08
CA ALA A 274 10.24 2.20 3.41
C ALA A 274 9.12 1.95 4.40
N SER A 275 9.35 1.06 5.37
CA SER A 275 8.39 0.72 6.41
C SER A 275 9.03 0.65 7.79
N SER A 276 8.32 1.16 8.79
CA SER A 276 8.78 1.24 10.17
C SER A 276 8.40 -0.01 10.97
N SER A 277 9.33 -0.46 11.82
CA SER A 277 8.99 -1.47 12.82
C SER A 277 7.91 -0.96 13.79
N PRO A 278 7.09 -1.83 14.40
CA PRO A 278 6.02 -1.41 15.31
C PRO A 278 6.50 -0.60 16.52
N ASP A 279 7.75 -0.76 16.90
CA ASP A 279 8.39 0.03 17.96
C ASP A 279 9.05 1.32 17.44
N GLY A 280 8.99 1.59 16.14
CA GLY A 280 9.52 2.77 15.49
C GLY A 280 11.06 2.88 15.45
N ARG A 281 11.81 1.83 15.84
CA ARG A 281 13.27 1.87 15.96
C ARG A 281 14.03 1.46 14.72
N GLN A 282 13.41 0.66 13.87
CA GLN A 282 14.04 0.11 12.68
C GLN A 282 13.20 0.41 11.46
N LEU A 283 13.87 0.62 10.34
CA LEU A 283 13.24 0.81 9.04
C LEU A 283 13.73 -0.29 8.09
N VAL A 284 12.79 -0.87 7.36
CA VAL A 284 13.10 -1.67 6.18
C VAL A 284 13.01 -0.74 4.97
N VAL A 285 14.10 -0.60 4.22
CA VAL A 285 14.17 0.22 3.02
C VAL A 285 14.44 -0.67 1.82
N VAL A 286 13.58 -0.58 0.80
CA VAL A 286 13.65 -1.36 -0.44
C VAL A 286 13.49 -0.43 -1.65
N GLY A 287 14.01 -0.86 -2.79
CA GLY A 287 13.96 -0.04 -4.00
C GLY A 287 14.56 -0.74 -5.22
N ASP A 288 15.19 0.02 -6.11
CA ASP A 288 15.68 -0.45 -7.42
C ASP A 288 16.93 -1.33 -7.32
N LYS A 289 16.94 -2.19 -6.29
CA LYS A 289 17.93 -3.24 -6.09
C LYS A 289 17.26 -4.52 -5.60
N PRO A 290 17.87 -5.69 -5.88
CA PRO A 290 17.41 -6.96 -5.32
C PRO A 290 17.57 -7.04 -3.80
N GLU A 291 18.60 -6.37 -3.27
CA GLU A 291 18.87 -6.29 -1.83
C GLU A 291 18.07 -5.18 -1.19
N GLY A 292 17.53 -5.47 -0.01
CA GLY A 292 16.97 -4.48 0.88
C GLY A 292 17.93 -4.16 2.04
N THR A 293 17.58 -3.17 2.81
CA THR A 293 18.41 -2.64 3.91
C THR A 293 17.57 -2.47 5.16
N LEU A 294 18.06 -2.99 6.28
CA LEU A 294 17.54 -2.68 7.61
C LEU A 294 18.35 -1.54 8.19
N VAL A 295 17.68 -0.50 8.65
CA VAL A 295 18.28 0.78 9.05
C VAL A 295 17.79 1.14 10.45
N ASP A 296 18.63 1.76 11.25
CA ASP A 296 18.24 2.41 12.50
C ASP A 296 17.50 3.72 12.20
N SER A 297 16.27 3.85 12.69
CA SER A 297 15.38 4.97 12.34
C SER A 297 15.85 6.34 12.86
N GLN A 298 16.70 6.36 13.88
CA GLN A 298 17.17 7.60 14.48
C GLN A 298 18.46 8.12 13.85
N THR A 299 19.38 7.19 13.56
CA THR A 299 20.70 7.54 13.08
C THR A 299 20.83 7.43 11.57
N GLY A 300 19.92 6.71 10.90
CA GLY A 300 20.02 6.38 9.49
C GLY A 300 21.11 5.35 9.18
N LEU A 301 21.78 4.80 10.21
CA LEU A 301 22.85 3.83 10.03
C LEU A 301 22.28 2.48 9.58
N ILE A 302 22.94 1.90 8.58
CA ILE A 302 22.61 0.57 8.09
C ILE A 302 22.98 -0.45 9.15
N ILE A 303 21.99 -1.21 9.63
CA ILE A 303 22.15 -2.31 10.55
C ILE A 303 22.62 -3.54 9.78
N GLN A 304 21.89 -3.89 8.71
CA GLN A 304 22.19 -5.07 7.90
C GLN A 304 21.54 -4.99 6.52
N TYR A 305 22.21 -5.56 5.53
CA TYR A 305 21.62 -5.85 4.21
C TYR A 305 20.98 -7.23 4.22
N PHE A 306 19.93 -7.38 3.43
CA PHE A 306 19.29 -8.68 3.19
C PHE A 306 19.01 -8.85 1.71
N GLY A 307 19.12 -10.07 1.21
CA GLY A 307 19.00 -10.35 -0.22
C GLY A 307 18.49 -11.75 -0.49
N GLY A 308 18.08 -11.98 -1.73
CA GLY A 308 17.53 -13.24 -2.20
C GLY A 308 16.46 -13.05 -3.28
N HIS A 309 15.94 -11.83 -3.41
CA HIS A 309 15.12 -11.46 -4.56
C HIS A 309 15.94 -11.35 -5.83
N PHE A 310 15.29 -11.51 -6.99
CA PHE A 310 15.91 -11.45 -8.31
C PHE A 310 15.62 -10.16 -9.08
N GLY A 311 14.78 -9.28 -8.53
CA GLY A 311 14.43 -7.98 -9.11
C GLY A 311 14.33 -6.91 -8.04
N TYR A 312 13.86 -5.73 -8.41
CA TYR A 312 13.63 -4.65 -7.48
C TYR A 312 12.37 -4.90 -6.62
N SER A 313 12.41 -4.39 -5.38
CA SER A 313 11.29 -4.50 -4.44
C SER A 313 10.44 -3.24 -4.42
N CYS A 314 9.11 -3.43 -4.48
CA CYS A 314 8.13 -2.34 -4.56
C CYS A 314 7.43 -2.06 -3.23
N SER A 315 7.41 -3.01 -2.32
CA SER A 315 6.67 -2.91 -1.06
C SER A 315 7.36 -3.63 0.08
N SER A 316 7.12 -3.15 1.28
CA SER A 316 7.55 -3.79 2.53
C SER A 316 6.48 -3.56 3.59
N ALA A 317 6.36 -4.49 4.53
CA ALA A 317 5.46 -4.35 5.67
C ALA A 317 5.99 -5.13 6.87
N TRP A 318 5.87 -4.55 8.06
CA TRP A 318 6.21 -5.22 9.31
C TRP A 318 5.02 -6.01 9.85
N HIS A 319 5.31 -7.18 10.37
CA HIS A 319 4.37 -7.91 11.18
C HIS A 319 4.27 -7.24 12.58
N PRO A 320 3.07 -7.20 13.20
CA PRO A 320 2.88 -6.53 14.50
C PRO A 320 3.73 -7.07 15.66
N ASP A 321 4.31 -8.29 15.53
CA ASP A 321 5.24 -8.83 16.54
C ASP A 321 6.59 -8.08 16.62
N GLY A 322 6.90 -7.23 15.63
CA GLY A 322 8.16 -6.49 15.57
C GLY A 322 9.40 -7.32 15.26
N HIS A 323 9.24 -8.62 14.97
CA HIS A 323 10.35 -9.52 14.65
C HIS A 323 10.40 -9.93 13.19
N ARG A 324 9.26 -9.91 12.51
CA ARG A 324 9.15 -10.33 11.12
C ARG A 324 8.70 -9.18 10.25
N PHE A 325 9.17 -9.17 9.03
CA PHE A 325 8.67 -8.29 7.98
C PHE A 325 8.61 -9.01 6.64
N ALA A 326 7.87 -8.46 5.71
CA ALA A 326 7.68 -8.97 4.36
C ALA A 326 8.19 -7.96 3.34
N THR A 327 8.69 -8.45 2.20
CA THR A 327 9.06 -7.63 1.04
C THR A 327 8.43 -8.20 -0.23
N GLY A 328 7.82 -7.35 -1.04
CA GLY A 328 7.22 -7.69 -2.32
C GLY A 328 8.07 -7.21 -3.49
N ASN A 329 8.24 -8.06 -4.50
CA ASN A 329 9.24 -7.86 -5.52
C ASN A 329 8.67 -8.07 -6.95
N ARG A 330 9.38 -7.52 -7.93
CA ARG A 330 9.10 -7.71 -9.35
C ARG A 330 9.31 -9.16 -9.82
N ASP A 331 10.10 -9.95 -9.12
CA ASP A 331 10.27 -11.38 -9.38
C ASP A 331 9.01 -12.22 -9.10
N ARG A 332 7.89 -11.56 -8.79
CA ARG A 332 6.58 -12.14 -8.45
C ARG A 332 6.59 -12.94 -7.16
N THR A 333 7.53 -12.64 -6.26
CA THR A 333 7.56 -13.27 -4.94
C THR A 333 7.41 -12.24 -3.81
N CYS A 334 6.86 -12.72 -2.70
CA CYS A 334 6.92 -12.06 -1.42
C CYS A 334 7.80 -12.88 -0.50
N ARG A 335 8.79 -12.26 0.12
CA ARG A 335 9.70 -12.92 1.07
C ARG A 335 9.44 -12.43 2.49
N ILE A 336 9.42 -13.38 3.42
CA ILE A 336 9.26 -13.10 4.85
C ILE A 336 10.62 -13.24 5.51
N TRP A 337 10.97 -12.27 6.30
CA TRP A 337 12.27 -12.13 6.98
C TRP A 337 12.12 -12.12 8.49
N ASP A 338 13.09 -12.65 9.20
CA ASP A 338 13.26 -12.44 10.65
C ASP A 338 14.32 -11.34 10.85
N ALA A 339 13.94 -10.21 11.42
CA ALA A 339 14.82 -9.06 11.61
C ALA A 339 16.05 -9.36 12.49
N ARG A 340 16.00 -10.43 13.28
CA ARG A 340 17.12 -10.90 14.11
C ARG A 340 18.14 -11.72 13.34
N ASN A 341 17.74 -12.26 12.16
CA ASN A 341 18.59 -13.07 11.30
C ASN A 341 18.20 -12.91 9.83
N LEU A 342 18.84 -12.00 9.15
CA LEU A 342 18.61 -11.64 7.74
C LEU A 342 19.47 -12.43 6.74
N SER A 343 20.17 -13.48 7.19
CA SER A 343 21.04 -14.28 6.30
C SER A 343 20.28 -14.95 5.15
N LYS A 344 19.00 -15.27 5.37
CA LYS A 344 18.07 -15.81 4.36
C LYS A 344 16.63 -15.49 4.75
N SER A 345 15.74 -15.47 3.78
CA SER A 345 14.29 -15.38 4.04
C SER A 345 13.79 -16.64 4.75
N VAL A 346 12.85 -16.46 5.69
CA VAL A 346 12.21 -17.56 6.41
C VAL A 346 11.23 -18.30 5.49
N PHE A 347 10.45 -17.51 4.72
CA PHE A 347 9.50 -18.03 3.73
C PHE A 347 9.61 -17.23 2.43
N ALA A 348 9.28 -17.88 1.32
CA ALA A 348 9.06 -17.27 0.03
C ALA A 348 7.69 -17.70 -0.49
N LEU A 349 6.86 -16.73 -0.88
CA LEU A 349 5.49 -16.90 -1.35
C LEU A 349 5.41 -16.43 -2.80
N GLY A 350 4.79 -17.23 -3.66
CA GLY A 350 4.71 -16.92 -5.09
C GLY A 350 3.41 -16.24 -5.48
N GLY A 351 3.50 -15.20 -6.29
CA GLY A 351 2.39 -14.66 -7.06
C GLY A 351 2.13 -15.46 -8.35
N ASN A 352 1.03 -15.13 -9.01
CA ASN A 352 0.59 -15.83 -10.24
C ASN A 352 1.10 -15.14 -11.52
N VAL A 353 0.91 -13.82 -11.63
CA VAL A 353 0.98 -13.09 -12.91
C VAL A 353 1.96 -11.93 -12.89
N SER A 354 2.01 -11.15 -11.80
CA SER A 354 2.71 -9.86 -11.83
C SER A 354 3.49 -9.55 -10.54
N THR A 355 4.16 -8.40 -10.54
CA THR A 355 4.91 -7.85 -9.41
C THR A 355 4.04 -7.79 -8.14
N ILE A 356 4.62 -8.12 -6.99
CA ILE A 356 3.97 -7.91 -5.69
C ILE A 356 4.10 -6.43 -5.32
N SER A 357 3.00 -5.70 -5.44
CA SER A 357 2.98 -4.24 -5.35
C SER A 357 2.59 -3.71 -3.97
N SER A 358 1.83 -4.46 -3.19
CA SER A 358 1.44 -4.05 -1.84
C SER A 358 1.38 -5.24 -0.89
N ILE A 359 1.73 -5.01 0.36
CA ILE A 359 1.66 -5.98 1.46
C ILE A 359 1.06 -5.29 2.66
N SER A 360 0.16 -6.00 3.36
CA SER A 360 -0.43 -5.53 4.60
C SER A 360 -0.63 -6.69 5.56
N PHE A 361 -0.33 -6.47 6.84
CA PHE A 361 -0.67 -7.40 7.92
C PHE A 361 -1.91 -6.90 8.67
N THR A 362 -2.73 -7.83 9.16
CA THR A 362 -3.77 -7.47 10.14
C THR A 362 -3.13 -7.01 11.45
N SER A 363 -3.79 -6.10 12.17
CA SER A 363 -3.28 -5.56 13.44
C SER A 363 -3.11 -6.63 14.54
N ASP A 364 -3.87 -7.73 14.44
CA ASP A 364 -3.73 -8.91 15.31
C ASP A 364 -2.62 -9.87 14.84
N GLY A 365 -1.95 -9.59 13.73
CA GLY A 365 -0.88 -10.39 13.14
C GLY A 365 -1.30 -11.75 12.58
N ARG A 366 -2.60 -12.05 12.54
CA ARG A 366 -3.08 -13.37 12.12
C ARG A 366 -3.05 -13.58 10.63
N PHE A 367 -3.31 -12.53 9.86
CA PHE A 367 -3.34 -12.62 8.39
C PHE A 367 -2.38 -11.63 7.76
N MET A 368 -1.87 -12.00 6.60
CA MET A 368 -1.14 -11.15 5.69
C MET A 368 -1.85 -11.16 4.34
N ALA A 369 -2.10 -9.98 3.78
CA ALA A 369 -2.52 -9.85 2.40
C ALA A 369 -1.36 -9.31 1.56
N MET A 370 -1.17 -9.87 0.37
CA MET A 370 -0.31 -9.31 -0.66
C MET A 370 -1.10 -9.13 -1.95
N SER A 371 -0.93 -8.00 -2.60
CA SER A 371 -1.49 -7.78 -3.93
C SER A 371 -0.43 -7.94 -5.00
N GLU A 372 -0.78 -8.60 -6.07
CA GLU A 372 -0.10 -8.42 -7.32
C GLU A 372 -0.47 -7.04 -7.89
N LYS A 373 0.36 -6.48 -8.78
CA LYS A 373 0.06 -5.22 -9.48
C LYS A 373 -1.31 -5.27 -10.17
N GLN A 374 -1.74 -6.48 -10.55
CA GLN A 374 -3.02 -6.71 -11.24
C GLN A 374 -3.61 -8.08 -10.93
N ASP A 375 -4.93 -8.17 -11.02
CA ASP A 375 -5.76 -9.35 -11.13
C ASP A 375 -5.82 -10.25 -9.90
N PHE A 376 -4.88 -10.15 -8.94
CA PHE A 376 -4.83 -11.05 -7.80
C PHE A 376 -4.49 -10.36 -6.48
N VAL A 377 -5.17 -10.81 -5.44
CA VAL A 377 -4.78 -10.59 -4.04
C VAL A 377 -4.74 -11.95 -3.35
N HIS A 378 -3.72 -12.17 -2.56
CA HIS A 378 -3.50 -13.39 -1.81
C HIS A 378 -3.55 -13.08 -0.31
N VAL A 379 -4.35 -13.82 0.44
CA VAL A 379 -4.44 -13.71 1.90
C VAL A 379 -3.90 -14.99 2.53
N TYR A 380 -2.93 -14.85 3.42
CA TYR A 380 -2.26 -15.96 4.07
C TYR A 380 -2.56 -16.00 5.57
N ASP A 381 -2.73 -17.20 6.12
CA ASP A 381 -2.77 -17.46 7.56
C ASP A 381 -1.33 -17.52 8.10
N VAL A 382 -0.92 -16.49 8.82
CA VAL A 382 0.43 -16.37 9.41
C VAL A 382 0.65 -17.42 10.50
N GLY A 383 -0.40 -17.75 11.25
CA GLY A 383 -0.34 -18.79 12.30
C GLY A 383 -0.14 -20.20 11.75
N ALA A 384 -0.43 -20.42 10.46
CA ALA A 384 -0.18 -21.66 9.75
C ALA A 384 1.13 -21.64 8.94
N ASP A 385 2.11 -20.80 9.30
CA ASP A 385 3.37 -20.60 8.57
C ASP A 385 3.15 -20.29 7.08
N PHE A 386 2.14 -19.49 6.76
CA PHE A 386 1.76 -19.12 5.40
C PHE A 386 1.39 -20.30 4.48
N LYS A 387 1.14 -21.49 5.03
CA LYS A 387 0.79 -22.69 4.23
C LYS A 387 -0.64 -22.67 3.72
N ARG A 388 -1.54 -21.87 4.34
CA ARG A 388 -2.93 -21.75 3.92
C ARG A 388 -3.13 -20.41 3.24
N GLU A 389 -3.69 -20.46 2.03
CA GLU A 389 -3.87 -19.31 1.15
C GLU A 389 -5.33 -19.18 0.73
N GLN A 390 -5.85 -17.96 0.78
CA GLN A 390 -7.05 -17.54 0.06
C GLN A 390 -6.63 -16.70 -1.13
N GLU A 391 -6.93 -17.16 -2.34
CA GLU A 391 -6.72 -16.41 -3.56
C GLU A 391 -7.99 -15.65 -3.92
N ILE A 392 -7.88 -14.34 -4.09
CA ILE A 392 -8.94 -13.45 -4.57
C ILE A 392 -8.56 -13.02 -5.98
N ASN A 393 -9.42 -13.31 -6.95
CA ASN A 393 -9.16 -13.02 -8.33
C ASN A 393 -10.23 -12.12 -8.94
N PHE A 394 -9.78 -11.13 -9.70
CA PHE A 394 -10.59 -10.14 -10.41
C PHE A 394 -9.83 -9.68 -11.66
N PHE A 395 -10.31 -8.66 -12.35
CA PHE A 395 -9.59 -8.02 -13.44
C PHE A 395 -9.34 -6.55 -13.13
N GLY A 396 -8.13 -6.09 -13.37
CA GLY A 396 -7.73 -4.70 -13.20
C GLY A 396 -6.44 -4.53 -12.41
N TYR A 397 -5.99 -3.29 -12.32
CA TYR A 397 -4.81 -2.92 -11.53
C TYR A 397 -5.21 -2.65 -10.08
N VAL A 398 -4.46 -3.21 -9.15
CA VAL A 398 -4.65 -2.93 -7.73
C VAL A 398 -4.01 -1.60 -7.40
N SER A 399 -4.82 -0.59 -7.11
CA SER A 399 -4.36 0.74 -6.72
C SER A 399 -4.27 0.92 -5.19
N GLY A 400 -4.82 0.00 -4.41
CA GLY A 400 -4.72 0.01 -2.97
C GLY A 400 -5.22 -1.26 -2.32
N LEU A 401 -4.60 -1.61 -1.20
CA LEU A 401 -4.90 -2.77 -0.38
C LEU A 401 -4.75 -2.40 1.09
N CYS A 402 -5.79 -2.54 1.89
CA CYS A 402 -5.69 -2.35 3.33
C CYS A 402 -6.69 -3.20 4.11
N PHE A 403 -6.31 -3.54 5.33
CA PHE A 403 -7.25 -4.07 6.31
C PHE A 403 -7.85 -2.92 7.14
N SER A 404 -9.07 -3.13 7.63
CA SER A 404 -9.59 -2.26 8.68
C SER A 404 -8.79 -2.44 9.98
N PRO A 405 -8.64 -1.38 10.80
CA PRO A 405 -7.87 -1.47 12.06
C PRO A 405 -8.39 -2.54 13.03
N ASP A 406 -9.70 -2.85 12.99
CA ASP A 406 -10.34 -3.91 13.76
C ASP A 406 -10.22 -5.31 13.13
N THR A 407 -9.53 -5.42 11.99
CA THR A 407 -9.30 -6.65 11.22
C THR A 407 -10.55 -7.30 10.59
N GLU A 408 -11.72 -6.68 10.72
CA GLU A 408 -12.98 -7.27 10.26
C GLU A 408 -13.19 -7.15 8.76
N TYR A 409 -12.53 -6.18 8.09
CA TYR A 409 -12.66 -5.95 6.66
C TYR A 409 -11.31 -5.94 5.95
N LEU A 410 -11.32 -6.44 4.73
CA LEU A 410 -10.27 -6.27 3.74
C LEU A 410 -10.85 -5.43 2.59
N PHE A 411 -10.17 -4.34 2.26
CA PHE A 411 -10.54 -3.43 1.19
C PHE A 411 -9.52 -3.51 0.07
N ILE A 412 -10.01 -3.61 -1.16
CA ILE A 412 -9.18 -3.67 -2.36
C ILE A 412 -9.72 -2.62 -3.33
N SER A 413 -8.91 -1.63 -3.67
CA SER A 413 -9.25 -0.68 -4.72
C SER A 413 -8.64 -1.16 -6.04
N VAL A 414 -9.48 -1.25 -7.06
CA VAL A 414 -9.12 -1.74 -8.39
C VAL A 414 -9.35 -0.63 -9.40
N SER A 415 -8.31 -0.26 -10.11
CA SER A 415 -8.40 0.67 -11.24
C SER A 415 -8.65 -0.12 -12.52
N MET A 416 -9.79 0.12 -13.14
CA MET A 416 -10.10 -0.34 -14.49
C MET A 416 -10.23 0.86 -15.41
N PHE A 417 -10.05 0.66 -16.72
CA PHE A 417 -10.01 1.77 -17.69
C PHE A 417 -11.25 2.67 -17.70
N THR A 418 -12.38 2.13 -17.29
CA THR A 418 -13.65 2.86 -17.32
C THR A 418 -14.12 3.31 -15.94
N PHE A 419 -13.87 2.51 -14.89
CA PHE A 419 -14.38 2.82 -13.55
C PHE A 419 -13.46 2.29 -12.45
N PRO A 420 -12.97 3.12 -11.53
CA PRO A 420 -12.34 2.65 -10.33
C PRO A 420 -13.38 1.97 -9.44
N THR A 421 -13.04 0.82 -8.91
CA THR A 421 -13.95 0.00 -8.12
C THR A 421 -13.36 -0.33 -6.77
N LEU A 422 -14.21 -0.45 -5.76
CA LEU A 422 -13.87 -0.86 -4.43
C LEU A 422 -14.50 -2.21 -4.11
N LEU A 423 -13.66 -3.20 -3.83
CA LEU A 423 -14.10 -4.53 -3.39
C LEU A 423 -13.99 -4.60 -1.86
N LEU A 424 -15.08 -5.02 -1.23
CA LEU A 424 -15.18 -5.19 0.20
C LEU A 424 -15.29 -6.67 0.54
N TYR A 425 -14.44 -7.10 1.45
CA TYR A 425 -14.45 -8.45 2.00
C TYR A 425 -14.57 -8.39 3.51
N ASN A 426 -15.45 -9.19 4.11
CA ASN A 426 -15.58 -9.28 5.56
C ASN A 426 -14.92 -10.55 6.11
N ARG A 427 -14.29 -10.42 7.27
CA ARG A 427 -13.62 -11.52 7.96
C ARG A 427 -14.62 -12.61 8.29
N ARG A 428 -14.31 -13.86 7.92
CA ARG A 428 -15.10 -15.02 8.30
C ARG A 428 -14.88 -15.29 9.79
N ARG A 429 -15.91 -15.08 10.59
CA ARG A 429 -15.93 -15.58 11.97
C ARG A 429 -16.27 -17.06 11.93
N HIS A 430 -15.48 -17.92 12.56
CA HIS A 430 -15.94 -19.26 12.88
C HIS A 430 -17.09 -19.09 13.89
N GLU A 431 -18.32 -19.29 13.44
CA GLU A 431 -19.40 -19.58 14.35
C GLU A 431 -19.03 -20.89 15.05
N TYR A 432 -18.57 -20.80 16.29
CA TYR A 432 -18.63 -21.93 17.17
C TYR A 432 -20.12 -22.20 17.39
N TYR A 433 -20.67 -23.15 16.64
CA TYR A 433 -21.89 -23.80 17.05
C TYR A 433 -21.56 -24.47 18.40
N TYR A 434 -21.88 -23.81 19.47
CA TYR A 434 -22.19 -24.50 20.70
C TYR A 434 -23.37 -25.39 20.37
N LEU A 435 -23.11 -26.63 20.04
CA LEU A 435 -24.05 -27.69 20.18
C LEU A 435 -24.36 -27.72 21.68
N ASP A 436 -25.39 -27.01 22.09
CA ASP A 436 -26.10 -27.31 23.33
C ASP A 436 -26.59 -28.74 23.19
N SER A 437 -25.74 -29.67 23.57
CA SER A 437 -26.15 -31.00 23.98
C SER A 437 -26.87 -30.82 25.32
N MET A 438 -28.15 -30.51 25.25
CA MET A 438 -29.01 -30.76 26.38
C MET A 438 -29.39 -32.25 26.42
N PRO A 439 -29.36 -32.86 27.60
CA PRO A 439 -29.64 -34.26 27.82
C PRO A 439 -31.09 -34.66 27.58
#